data_6d8c54b292011365412541e5f632b475
#
_entry.id   6d8c54b292011365412541e5f632b475
#
_cell.length_a   1.000
_cell.length_b   1.000
_cell.length_c   1.000
_cell.angle_alpha   90.00
_cell.angle_beta   90.00
_cell.angle_gamma   90.00
#
_symmetry.space_group_name_H-M   'P 1'
#
loop_
_entity.id
_entity.type
_entity.pdbx_description
1 polymer ?
#
loop_
_entity_poly.entity_id
_entity_poly.type
_entity_poly.pdbx_seq_one_letter_code
_entity_poly.pdbx_strand_id
1 'polypeptide(L)'
;MQSKWVILEALLLLGGTVLLAPNCVAGTAETCTLSPKMFDRRTTVEPLGEAQREIDHKYVQFMKAVAQSYEQRNAAAVNGCCDAAKEDIIGFQFCALVRYLLSDRKEPGPFLAAMPGTYDQRKAFWSMEPISASGTQETPTSLPGIPLPDGLVFKFVDEIFGLMKKGNATAAEKYLFLYDDSDGESGEYMDDQLPKLFVNYPRRVLALWPIFQKHRKRLEVLQSFMTDREKKRTAEKYEGLCQSGDNRCVEIRKFFPVH
;
A
#
# COMPACT_ATOMS: atom_id res chain seq x y z
N MET A 1 -5.47 -27.46 -75.08
CA MET A 1 -4.79 -28.77 -74.88
C MET A 1 -4.71 -28.97 -73.33
N GLN A 2 -5.48 -29.93 -72.94
CA GLN A 2 -5.40 -30.85 -71.81
C GLN A 2 -5.06 -30.29 -70.40
N SER A 3 -6.13 -30.26 -69.69
CA SER A 3 -6.27 -30.36 -68.19
C SER A 3 -5.43 -31.53 -67.65
N LYS A 4 -4.85 -31.27 -66.43
CA LYS A 4 -4.64 -32.34 -65.47
C LYS A 4 -5.09 -31.84 -64.11
N TRP A 5 -6.18 -32.41 -63.68
CA TRP A 5 -6.64 -32.42 -62.32
C TRP A 5 -5.69 -33.27 -61.48
N VAL A 6 -5.15 -32.74 -60.43
CA VAL A 6 -4.54 -33.54 -59.36
C VAL A 6 -5.38 -33.32 -58.11
N ILE A 7 -6.08 -34.37 -57.79
CA ILE A 7 -6.79 -34.53 -56.50
C ILE A 7 -5.73 -34.68 -55.43
N LEU A 8 -5.67 -33.73 -54.51
CA LEU A 8 -4.83 -33.87 -53.32
C LEU A 8 -5.76 -34.19 -52.16
N GLU A 9 -5.68 -35.44 -51.73
CA GLU A 9 -6.41 -35.97 -50.57
C GLU A 9 -6.03 -35.17 -49.28
N ALA A 10 -7.05 -34.64 -48.65
CA ALA A 10 -6.94 -34.01 -47.35
C ALA A 10 -6.70 -35.10 -46.30
N LEU A 11 -5.48 -35.28 -45.86
CA LEU A 11 -5.16 -35.98 -44.62
C LEU A 11 -5.55 -35.05 -43.45
N LEU A 12 -6.70 -35.31 -42.92
CA LEU A 12 -7.13 -34.81 -41.61
C LEU A 12 -6.23 -35.44 -40.55
N LEU A 13 -5.08 -34.82 -40.30
CA LEU A 13 -4.35 -35.02 -39.04
C LEU A 13 -5.11 -34.32 -37.95
N LEU A 14 -5.85 -35.08 -37.18
CA LEU A 14 -6.32 -34.74 -35.85
C LEU A 14 -5.12 -34.49 -34.93
N GLY A 15 -4.47 -33.37 -35.14
CA GLY A 15 -3.55 -32.80 -34.19
C GLY A 15 -4.37 -32.25 -33.03
N GLY A 16 -4.63 -33.08 -32.05
CA GLY A 16 -5.11 -32.66 -30.76
C GLY A 16 -4.11 -31.65 -30.19
N THR A 17 -4.38 -30.35 -30.36
CA THR A 17 -3.79 -29.33 -29.54
C THR A 17 -4.29 -29.61 -28.11
N VAL A 18 -3.48 -30.37 -27.37
CA VAL A 18 -3.51 -30.34 -25.91
C VAL A 18 -3.22 -28.90 -25.57
N LEU A 19 -4.27 -28.13 -25.43
CA LEU A 19 -4.21 -26.90 -24.66
C LEU A 19 -3.71 -27.31 -23.27
N LEU A 20 -2.38 -27.26 -23.12
CA LEU A 20 -1.77 -27.19 -21.79
C LEU A 20 -2.40 -25.96 -21.16
N ALA A 21 -3.49 -26.20 -20.44
CA ALA A 21 -3.99 -25.23 -19.48
C ALA A 21 -2.75 -24.81 -18.68
N PRO A 22 -2.43 -23.51 -18.60
CA PRO A 22 -1.36 -23.07 -17.75
C PRO A 22 -1.67 -23.72 -16.40
N ASN A 23 -0.72 -24.50 -15.87
CA ASN A 23 -0.82 -25.06 -14.56
C ASN A 23 -1.09 -23.87 -13.61
N CYS A 24 -2.37 -23.61 -13.35
CA CYS A 24 -2.79 -22.86 -12.21
C CYS A 24 -2.33 -23.68 -11.01
N VAL A 25 -1.12 -23.42 -10.53
CA VAL A 25 -0.81 -23.56 -9.12
C VAL A 25 -1.53 -22.39 -8.47
N ALA A 26 -2.85 -22.38 -8.62
CA ALA A 26 -3.73 -21.61 -7.79
C ALA A 26 -3.50 -22.15 -6.39
N GLY A 27 -3.10 -21.32 -5.46
CA GLY A 27 -3.34 -21.61 -4.08
C GLY A 27 -4.74 -22.17 -3.99
N THR A 28 -4.91 -23.31 -3.34
CA THR A 28 -6.20 -24.00 -3.28
C THR A 28 -7.25 -22.97 -2.85
N ALA A 29 -8.47 -23.07 -3.31
CA ALA A 29 -9.55 -22.12 -2.95
C ALA A 29 -9.62 -21.89 -1.43
N GLU A 30 -9.19 -22.86 -0.62
CA GLU A 30 -9.08 -22.79 0.83
C GLU A 30 -8.07 -21.73 1.32
N THR A 31 -6.91 -21.56 0.66
CA THR A 31 -5.88 -20.58 1.09
C THR A 31 -6.26 -19.14 0.79
N CYS A 32 -7.21 -18.91 -0.12
CA CYS A 32 -7.70 -17.59 -0.48
C CYS A 32 -8.93 -17.16 0.35
N THR A 33 -9.48 -18.05 1.20
CA THR A 33 -10.71 -17.75 1.94
C THR A 33 -10.38 -17.23 3.34
N LEU A 34 -10.66 -15.96 3.60
CA LEU A 34 -10.72 -15.41 4.94
C LEU A 34 -12.17 -15.42 5.42
N SER A 35 -12.38 -15.88 6.66
CA SER A 35 -13.71 -15.80 7.26
C SER A 35 -14.12 -14.34 7.47
N PRO A 36 -15.37 -13.97 7.20
CA PRO A 36 -15.86 -12.64 7.55
C PRO A 36 -15.57 -12.32 9.03
N LYS A 37 -15.14 -11.09 9.29
CA LYS A 37 -14.82 -10.62 10.66
C LYS A 37 -13.69 -11.41 11.36
N MET A 38 -12.78 -12.00 10.60
CA MET A 38 -11.65 -12.72 11.21
C MET A 38 -10.80 -11.79 12.07
N PHE A 39 -10.69 -10.51 11.67
CA PHE A 39 -10.04 -9.48 12.47
C PHE A 39 -10.73 -9.26 13.82
N ASP A 40 -12.07 -9.19 13.87
CA ASP A 40 -12.80 -9.03 15.14
C ASP A 40 -12.51 -10.21 16.09
N ARG A 41 -12.47 -11.43 15.57
CA ARG A 41 -12.10 -12.62 16.35
C ARG A 41 -10.66 -12.53 16.87
N ARG A 42 -9.73 -12.06 16.03
CA ARG A 42 -8.32 -11.86 16.42
C ARG A 42 -8.19 -10.93 17.62
N THR A 43 -8.97 -9.88 17.66
CA THR A 43 -8.92 -8.87 18.74
C THR A 43 -9.61 -9.30 20.03
N THR A 44 -10.38 -10.38 19.99
CA THR A 44 -11.11 -10.92 21.17
C THR A 44 -10.46 -12.13 21.81
N VAL A 45 -9.46 -12.76 21.16
CA VAL A 45 -8.71 -13.88 21.72
C VAL A 45 -7.53 -13.38 22.55
N GLU A 46 -7.01 -14.25 23.41
CA GLU A 46 -5.84 -13.94 24.24
C GLU A 46 -4.63 -13.54 23.38
N PRO A 47 -4.04 -12.37 23.64
CA PRO A 47 -2.86 -11.91 22.89
C PRO A 47 -1.72 -12.93 22.98
N LEU A 48 -1.12 -13.24 21.83
CA LEU A 48 -0.04 -14.23 21.67
C LEU A 48 -0.44 -15.66 22.03
N GLY A 49 -1.72 -15.91 22.30
CA GLY A 49 -2.27 -17.24 22.53
C GLY A 49 -2.31 -18.10 21.25
N GLU A 50 -2.60 -19.40 21.42
CA GLU A 50 -2.67 -20.35 20.30
C GLU A 50 -3.73 -19.96 19.27
N ALA A 51 -4.90 -19.51 19.74
CA ALA A 51 -5.99 -19.07 18.85
C ALA A 51 -5.61 -17.84 18.00
N GLN A 52 -4.85 -16.90 18.56
CA GLN A 52 -4.37 -15.76 17.80
C GLN A 52 -3.34 -16.20 16.75
N ARG A 53 -2.39 -17.07 17.12
CA ARG A 53 -1.39 -17.60 16.18
C ARG A 53 -2.02 -18.36 15.02
N GLU A 54 -3.10 -19.13 15.27
CA GLU A 54 -3.84 -19.80 14.19
C GLU A 54 -4.48 -18.80 13.22
N ILE A 55 -5.08 -17.72 13.74
CA ILE A 55 -5.66 -16.66 12.93
C ILE A 55 -4.57 -15.94 12.13
N ASP A 56 -3.46 -15.56 12.75
CA ASP A 56 -2.34 -14.89 12.11
C ASP A 56 -1.73 -15.77 11.01
N HIS A 57 -1.61 -17.07 11.26
CA HIS A 57 -1.15 -18.03 10.25
C HIS A 57 -2.05 -18.04 8.99
N LYS A 58 -3.38 -18.00 9.17
CA LYS A 58 -4.32 -17.91 8.04
C LYS A 58 -4.14 -16.63 7.23
N TYR A 59 -3.93 -15.48 7.89
CA TYR A 59 -3.61 -14.23 7.19
C TYR A 59 -2.31 -14.33 6.39
N VAL A 60 -1.25 -14.88 6.99
CA VAL A 60 0.02 -15.08 6.31
C VAL A 60 -0.12 -15.98 5.09
N GLN A 61 -0.86 -17.09 5.19
CA GLN A 61 -1.12 -18.00 4.07
C GLN A 61 -1.88 -17.28 2.95
N PHE A 62 -2.93 -16.52 3.30
CA PHE A 62 -3.68 -15.71 2.36
C PHE A 62 -2.79 -14.68 1.64
N MET A 63 -2.02 -13.91 2.40
CA MET A 63 -1.12 -12.89 1.82
C MET A 63 -0.09 -13.51 0.88
N LYS A 64 0.48 -14.66 1.25
CA LYS A 64 1.43 -15.39 0.38
C LYS A 64 0.77 -15.88 -0.91
N ALA A 65 -0.45 -16.43 -0.85
CA ALA A 65 -1.17 -16.90 -2.03
C ALA A 65 -1.50 -15.76 -3.01
N VAL A 66 -1.97 -14.62 -2.49
CA VAL A 66 -2.24 -13.43 -3.31
C VAL A 66 -0.95 -12.87 -3.90
N ALA A 67 0.12 -12.78 -3.10
CA ALA A 67 1.41 -12.26 -3.56
C ALA A 67 2.06 -13.17 -4.61
N GLN A 68 1.94 -14.48 -4.48
CA GLN A 68 2.40 -15.43 -5.50
C GLN A 68 1.64 -15.27 -6.82
N SER A 69 0.33 -15.05 -6.77
CA SER A 69 -0.48 -14.75 -7.95
C SER A 69 -0.09 -13.42 -8.58
N TYR A 70 0.25 -12.43 -7.77
CA TYR A 70 0.79 -11.14 -8.23
C TYR A 70 2.15 -11.30 -8.92
N GLU A 71 3.09 -12.05 -8.34
CA GLU A 71 4.40 -12.32 -8.94
C GLU A 71 4.28 -12.95 -10.32
N GLN A 72 3.31 -13.85 -10.49
CA GLN A 72 2.97 -14.49 -11.75
C GLN A 72 2.21 -13.57 -12.72
N ARG A 73 1.90 -12.33 -12.33
CA ARG A 73 1.04 -11.41 -13.09
C ARG A 73 -0.34 -11.98 -13.42
N ASN A 74 -0.84 -12.91 -12.62
CA ASN A 74 -2.14 -13.55 -12.79
C ASN A 74 -3.26 -12.71 -12.17
N ALA A 75 -3.75 -11.72 -12.92
CA ALA A 75 -4.81 -10.82 -12.44
C ALA A 75 -6.11 -11.55 -12.07
N ALA A 76 -6.45 -12.62 -12.78
CA ALA A 76 -7.67 -13.38 -12.48
C ALA A 76 -7.57 -14.09 -11.13
N ALA A 77 -6.41 -14.72 -10.82
CA ALA A 77 -6.17 -15.36 -9.54
C ALA A 77 -6.13 -14.34 -8.38
N VAL A 78 -5.43 -13.20 -8.57
CA VAL A 78 -5.44 -12.10 -7.58
C VAL A 78 -6.87 -11.66 -7.30
N ASN A 79 -7.67 -11.39 -8.35
CA ASN A 79 -9.04 -10.93 -8.17
C ASN A 79 -9.93 -11.98 -7.47
N GLY A 80 -9.80 -13.25 -7.85
CA GLY A 80 -10.56 -14.33 -7.22
C GLY A 80 -10.29 -14.44 -5.71
N CYS A 81 -9.01 -14.43 -5.29
CA CYS A 81 -8.64 -14.43 -3.88
C CYS A 81 -9.15 -13.18 -3.15
N CYS A 82 -9.00 -12.02 -3.78
CA CYS A 82 -9.40 -10.75 -3.19
C CYS A 82 -10.92 -10.60 -3.04
N ASP A 83 -11.69 -11.14 -3.97
CA ASP A 83 -13.16 -11.13 -3.88
C ASP A 83 -13.67 -12.05 -2.78
N ALA A 84 -12.96 -13.16 -2.51
CA ALA A 84 -13.25 -14.05 -1.39
C ALA A 84 -12.95 -13.41 -0.02
N ALA A 85 -12.00 -12.49 0.06
CA ALA A 85 -11.56 -11.84 1.30
C ALA A 85 -12.15 -10.44 1.53
N LYS A 86 -13.05 -9.95 0.66
CA LYS A 86 -13.56 -8.56 0.69
C LYS A 86 -14.28 -8.15 1.97
N GLU A 87 -14.82 -9.10 2.72
CA GLU A 87 -15.55 -8.86 3.97
C GLU A 87 -14.65 -8.84 5.21
N ASP A 88 -13.38 -9.21 5.05
CA ASP A 88 -12.37 -9.06 6.08
C ASP A 88 -11.55 -7.79 5.84
N ILE A 89 -11.41 -6.95 6.88
CA ILE A 89 -10.82 -5.61 6.73
C ILE A 89 -9.34 -5.67 6.34
N ILE A 90 -8.57 -6.62 6.89
CA ILE A 90 -7.15 -6.80 6.59
C ILE A 90 -7.00 -7.35 5.18
N GLY A 91 -7.79 -8.37 4.83
CA GLY A 91 -7.81 -8.95 3.50
C GLY A 91 -8.17 -7.92 2.44
N PHE A 92 -9.18 -7.09 2.69
CA PHE A 92 -9.60 -6.01 1.80
C PHE A 92 -8.49 -4.97 1.57
N GLN A 93 -7.85 -4.50 2.64
CA GLN A 93 -6.76 -3.52 2.54
C GLN A 93 -5.55 -4.09 1.79
N PHE A 94 -5.12 -5.31 2.13
CA PHE A 94 -4.02 -5.98 1.46
C PHE A 94 -4.30 -6.17 -0.04
N CYS A 95 -5.49 -6.62 -0.40
CA CYS A 95 -5.91 -6.77 -1.78
C CYS A 95 -5.90 -5.46 -2.56
N ALA A 96 -6.30 -4.35 -1.92
CA ALA A 96 -6.26 -3.04 -2.55
C ALA A 96 -4.83 -2.62 -2.90
N LEU A 97 -3.83 -2.89 -2.02
CA LEU A 97 -2.43 -2.69 -2.32
C LEU A 97 -1.98 -3.54 -3.52
N VAL A 98 -2.26 -4.86 -3.48
CA VAL A 98 -1.79 -5.78 -4.53
C VAL A 98 -2.40 -5.42 -5.90
N ARG A 99 -3.69 -5.10 -5.96
CA ARG A 99 -4.36 -4.63 -7.18
C ARG A 99 -3.74 -3.32 -7.71
N TYR A 100 -3.43 -2.40 -6.81
CA TYR A 100 -2.77 -1.16 -7.17
C TYR A 100 -1.36 -1.40 -7.76
N LEU A 101 -0.58 -2.27 -7.15
CA LEU A 101 0.72 -2.68 -7.68
C LEU A 101 0.58 -3.42 -9.02
N LEU A 102 -0.42 -4.29 -9.16
CA LEU A 102 -0.68 -5.04 -10.39
C LEU A 102 -1.07 -4.14 -11.56
N SER A 103 -1.76 -3.01 -11.30
CA SER A 103 -2.08 -1.97 -12.29
C SER A 103 -0.88 -1.08 -12.66
N ASP A 104 0.34 -1.42 -12.22
CA ASP A 104 1.53 -0.58 -12.32
C ASP A 104 1.31 0.83 -11.74
N ARG A 105 0.55 0.91 -10.65
CA ARG A 105 0.22 2.15 -9.91
C ARG A 105 -0.59 3.18 -10.70
N LYS A 106 -1.33 2.72 -11.72
CA LYS A 106 -2.14 3.62 -12.57
C LYS A 106 -3.49 3.95 -11.94
N GLU A 107 -4.00 3.10 -11.05
CA GLU A 107 -5.32 3.22 -10.45
C GLU A 107 -5.27 3.46 -8.93
N PRO A 108 -4.88 4.66 -8.48
CA PRO A 108 -4.76 4.93 -7.04
C PRO A 108 -6.09 5.07 -6.31
N GLY A 109 -7.20 5.32 -7.02
CA GLY A 109 -8.51 5.56 -6.41
C GLY A 109 -8.99 4.42 -5.52
N PRO A 110 -9.13 3.19 -6.04
CA PRO A 110 -9.55 2.03 -5.23
C PRO A 110 -8.58 1.73 -4.08
N PHE A 111 -7.27 1.88 -4.30
CA PHE A 111 -6.25 1.72 -3.25
C PHE A 111 -6.47 2.72 -2.11
N LEU A 112 -6.59 4.01 -2.42
CA LEU A 112 -6.80 5.05 -1.41
C LEU A 112 -8.16 4.94 -0.73
N ALA A 113 -9.20 4.48 -1.43
CA ALA A 113 -10.51 4.24 -0.85
C ALA A 113 -10.50 3.12 0.21
N ALA A 114 -9.64 2.12 0.04
CA ALA A 114 -9.46 1.04 1.00
C ALA A 114 -8.62 1.43 2.23
N MET A 115 -7.87 2.54 2.15
CA MET A 115 -7.08 3.01 3.29
C MET A 115 -7.97 3.50 4.42
N PRO A 116 -7.52 3.38 5.67
CA PRO A 116 -8.30 3.72 6.85
C PRO A 116 -8.97 5.09 6.76
N GLY A 117 -10.23 5.15 7.17
CA GLY A 117 -11.02 6.37 7.33
C GLY A 117 -11.70 6.46 8.69
N THR A 118 -11.59 5.39 9.51
CA THR A 118 -12.10 5.32 10.87
C THR A 118 -11.03 4.78 11.82
N TYR A 119 -11.22 4.99 13.11
CA TYR A 119 -10.30 4.49 14.15
C TYR A 119 -10.13 2.95 14.08
N ASP A 120 -11.23 2.21 13.95
CA ASP A 120 -11.19 0.74 13.89
C ASP A 120 -10.43 0.24 12.66
N GLN A 121 -10.66 0.88 11.51
CA GLN A 121 -9.92 0.58 10.29
C GLN A 121 -8.42 0.85 10.44
N ARG A 122 -8.05 1.92 11.14
CA ARG A 122 -6.67 2.26 11.43
C ARG A 122 -6.03 1.26 12.38
N LYS A 123 -6.73 0.83 13.42
CA LYS A 123 -6.28 -0.23 14.32
C LYS A 123 -6.03 -1.53 13.56
N ALA A 124 -6.92 -1.91 12.65
CA ALA A 124 -6.74 -3.08 11.78
C ALA A 124 -5.50 -2.94 10.90
N PHE A 125 -5.31 -1.76 10.33
CA PHE A 125 -4.16 -1.44 9.47
C PHE A 125 -2.84 -1.64 10.22
N TRP A 126 -2.66 -1.02 11.37
CA TRP A 126 -1.43 -1.18 12.16
C TRP A 126 -1.23 -2.62 12.69
N SER A 127 -2.30 -3.38 12.82
CA SER A 127 -2.22 -4.80 13.23
C SER A 127 -1.69 -5.72 12.13
N MET A 128 -1.54 -5.27 10.89
CA MET A 128 -0.98 -6.09 9.81
C MET A 128 0.50 -6.39 10.01
N GLU A 129 1.25 -5.50 10.65
CA GLU A 129 2.69 -5.70 10.87
C GLU A 129 2.99 -6.89 11.77
N PRO A 130 2.40 -7.01 12.98
CA PRO A 130 2.55 -8.20 13.80
C PRO A 130 2.07 -9.49 13.11
N ILE A 131 1.02 -9.42 12.29
CA ILE A 131 0.52 -10.57 11.53
C ILE A 131 1.58 -11.04 10.53
N SER A 132 2.16 -10.13 9.77
CA SER A 132 3.17 -10.47 8.77
C SER A 132 4.46 -11.01 9.40
N ALA A 133 4.77 -10.62 10.64
CA ALA A 133 5.93 -11.07 11.41
C ALA A 133 5.71 -12.39 12.15
N SER A 134 4.46 -12.74 12.52
CA SER A 134 4.14 -13.86 13.43
C SER A 134 4.20 -15.25 12.79
N GLY A 135 4.37 -15.34 11.48
CA GLY A 135 4.16 -16.60 10.74
C GLY A 135 5.28 -17.62 10.76
N THR A 136 6.52 -17.22 11.10
CA THR A 136 7.70 -18.12 11.15
C THR A 136 8.81 -17.46 11.96
N GLN A 137 9.79 -18.25 12.41
CA GLN A 137 11.04 -17.73 13.00
C GLN A 137 11.85 -16.81 12.03
N GLU A 138 11.42 -16.74 10.78
CA GLU A 138 11.92 -15.83 9.76
C GLU A 138 10.82 -14.81 9.48
N THR A 139 10.97 -13.58 9.93
CA THR A 139 10.17 -12.44 9.49
C THR A 139 10.27 -12.37 7.96
N PRO A 140 9.16 -12.53 7.20
CA PRO A 140 9.26 -12.43 5.76
C PRO A 140 9.63 -10.98 5.41
N THR A 141 10.88 -10.75 5.05
CA THR A 141 11.35 -9.49 4.47
C THR A 141 10.77 -9.26 3.07
N SER A 142 10.02 -10.24 2.55
CA SER A 142 9.33 -10.13 1.27
C SER A 142 8.16 -11.09 1.19
N LEU A 143 7.10 -10.65 0.55
CA LEU A 143 6.11 -11.51 -0.07
C LEU A 143 6.52 -11.76 -1.53
N PRO A 144 6.17 -12.91 -2.15
CA PRO A 144 6.52 -13.18 -3.55
C PRO A 144 6.26 -11.97 -4.46
N GLY A 145 7.28 -11.45 -5.12
CA GLY A 145 7.19 -10.27 -5.99
C GLY A 145 6.92 -8.92 -5.29
N ILE A 146 6.75 -8.88 -3.97
CA ILE A 146 6.51 -7.66 -3.18
C ILE A 146 7.61 -7.53 -2.13
N PRO A 147 8.65 -6.73 -2.37
CA PRO A 147 9.69 -6.50 -1.38
C PRO A 147 9.14 -5.70 -0.19
N LEU A 148 9.46 -6.12 1.02
CA LEU A 148 9.03 -5.54 2.28
C LEU A 148 10.25 -5.25 3.19
N PRO A 149 11.17 -4.37 2.79
CA PRO A 149 12.42 -4.15 3.54
C PRO A 149 12.18 -3.67 4.98
N ASP A 150 11.13 -2.86 5.16
CA ASP A 150 10.75 -2.28 6.45
C ASP A 150 9.41 -2.85 6.97
N GLY A 151 8.86 -3.87 6.30
CA GLY A 151 7.60 -4.51 6.66
C GLY A 151 6.41 -4.15 5.77
N LEU A 152 5.29 -4.85 6.01
CA LEU A 152 4.11 -4.73 5.15
C LEU A 152 3.43 -3.37 5.28
N VAL A 153 3.26 -2.89 6.51
CA VAL A 153 2.58 -1.61 6.78
C VAL A 153 3.37 -0.44 6.20
N PHE A 154 4.69 -0.47 6.32
CA PHE A 154 5.57 0.55 5.74
C PHE A 154 5.48 0.56 4.21
N LYS A 155 5.25 -0.59 3.58
CA LYS A 155 4.99 -0.65 2.14
C LYS A 155 3.73 0.13 1.73
N PHE A 156 2.66 0.05 2.50
CA PHE A 156 1.47 0.88 2.28
C PHE A 156 1.77 2.36 2.45
N VAL A 157 2.45 2.71 3.54
CA VAL A 157 2.83 4.10 3.84
C VAL A 157 3.67 4.69 2.71
N ASP A 158 4.62 3.93 2.17
CA ASP A 158 5.47 4.34 1.04
C ASP A 158 4.67 4.61 -0.24
N GLU A 159 3.72 3.75 -0.56
CA GLU A 159 2.88 3.94 -1.75
C GLU A 159 1.97 5.17 -1.59
N ILE A 160 1.39 5.39 -0.40
CA ILE A 160 0.60 6.58 -0.09
C ILE A 160 1.49 7.84 -0.16
N PHE A 161 2.68 7.80 0.44
CA PHE A 161 3.65 8.90 0.40
C PHE A 161 4.11 9.19 -1.03
N GLY A 162 4.32 8.16 -1.84
CA GLY A 162 4.62 8.29 -3.27
C GLY A 162 3.53 9.06 -4.05
N LEU A 163 2.27 8.82 -3.74
CA LEU A 163 1.13 9.55 -4.30
C LEU A 163 1.07 11.00 -3.78
N MET A 164 1.34 11.19 -2.49
CA MET A 164 1.39 12.53 -1.89
C MET A 164 2.50 13.40 -2.52
N LYS A 165 3.68 12.84 -2.80
CA LYS A 165 4.75 13.50 -3.56
C LYS A 165 4.32 13.93 -4.97
N LYS A 166 3.36 13.24 -5.57
CA LYS A 166 2.75 13.62 -6.85
C LYS A 166 1.67 14.69 -6.72
N GLY A 167 1.29 15.08 -5.48
CA GLY A 167 0.28 16.10 -5.19
C GLY A 167 -1.14 15.54 -5.07
N ASN A 168 -1.30 14.23 -4.82
CA ASN A 168 -2.61 13.63 -4.62
C ASN A 168 -3.16 14.04 -3.23
N ALA A 169 -4.27 14.78 -3.22
CA ALA A 169 -4.90 15.32 -2.02
C ALA A 169 -5.46 14.20 -1.10
N THR A 170 -6.12 13.21 -1.69
CA THR A 170 -6.64 12.08 -0.92
C THR A 170 -5.52 11.28 -0.26
N ALA A 171 -4.38 11.09 -0.95
CA ALA A 171 -3.22 10.45 -0.36
C ALA A 171 -2.67 11.25 0.83
N ALA A 172 -2.64 12.60 0.73
CA ALA A 172 -2.21 13.44 1.84
C ALA A 172 -3.15 13.31 3.06
N GLU A 173 -4.47 13.30 2.84
CA GLU A 173 -5.45 13.09 3.92
C GLU A 173 -5.28 11.72 4.58
N LYS A 174 -5.09 10.65 3.77
CA LYS A 174 -4.88 9.30 4.30
C LYS A 174 -3.56 9.16 5.05
N TYR A 175 -2.48 9.72 4.51
CA TYR A 175 -1.18 9.72 5.17
C TYR A 175 -1.26 10.42 6.54
N LEU A 176 -1.80 11.63 6.60
CA LEU A 176 -1.91 12.39 7.84
C LEU A 176 -2.86 11.73 8.84
N PHE A 177 -3.95 11.11 8.36
CA PHE A 177 -4.85 10.35 9.23
C PHE A 177 -4.15 9.14 9.88
N LEU A 178 -3.29 8.44 9.14
CA LEU A 178 -2.46 7.37 9.70
C LEU A 178 -1.44 7.93 10.69
N TYR A 179 -0.83 9.05 10.36
CA TYR A 179 0.19 9.71 11.16
C TYR A 179 -0.35 10.26 12.49
N ASP A 180 -1.59 10.75 12.53
CA ASP A 180 -2.19 11.36 13.74
C ASP A 180 -2.17 10.44 14.97
N ASP A 181 -2.13 9.14 14.77
CA ASP A 181 -2.20 8.14 15.85
C ASP A 181 -1.08 7.09 15.75
N SER A 182 -0.06 7.39 14.95
CA SER A 182 1.14 6.56 14.91
C SER A 182 2.00 6.83 16.14
N ASP A 183 2.55 5.77 16.70
CA ASP A 183 3.52 5.80 17.80
C ASP A 183 4.66 4.82 17.53
N GLY A 184 5.68 4.86 18.37
CA GLY A 184 6.84 3.97 18.24
C GLY A 184 7.43 3.98 16.84
N GLU A 185 7.78 2.80 16.34
CA GLU A 185 8.48 2.61 15.07
C GLU A 185 7.72 3.18 13.86
N SER A 186 6.39 3.04 13.85
CA SER A 186 5.56 3.59 12.76
C SER A 186 5.54 5.13 12.75
N GLY A 187 5.51 5.74 13.93
CA GLY A 187 5.64 7.18 14.08
C GLY A 187 7.00 7.68 13.60
N GLU A 188 8.08 7.06 14.07
CA GLU A 188 9.46 7.38 13.67
C GLU A 188 9.66 7.26 12.15
N TYR A 189 9.11 6.21 11.54
CA TYR A 189 9.19 6.03 10.10
C TYR A 189 8.53 7.18 9.32
N MET A 190 7.35 7.60 9.76
CA MET A 190 6.62 8.70 9.11
C MET A 190 7.26 10.07 9.42
N ASP A 191 7.84 10.24 10.63
CA ASP A 191 8.62 11.41 11.03
C ASP A 191 9.85 11.62 10.14
N ASP A 192 10.46 10.54 9.67
CA ASP A 192 11.58 10.59 8.73
C ASP A 192 11.15 10.96 7.29
N GLN A 193 9.94 10.61 6.89
CA GLN A 193 9.47 10.84 5.52
C GLN A 193 8.93 12.26 5.32
N LEU A 194 8.13 12.74 6.26
CA LEU A 194 7.40 14.01 6.09
C LEU A 194 8.32 15.23 5.92
N PRO A 195 9.46 15.38 6.65
CA PRO A 195 10.44 16.44 6.39
C PRO A 195 10.95 16.44 4.95
N LYS A 196 11.19 15.26 4.38
CA LYS A 196 11.67 15.10 3.00
C LYS A 196 10.66 15.67 1.97
N LEU A 197 9.36 15.59 2.26
CA LEU A 197 8.33 16.22 1.42
C LEU A 197 8.48 17.75 1.45
N PHE A 198 8.56 18.33 2.64
CA PHE A 198 8.69 19.78 2.80
C PHE A 198 9.97 20.33 2.16
N VAL A 199 11.10 19.65 2.34
CA VAL A 199 12.38 20.04 1.78
C VAL A 199 12.43 19.87 0.26
N ASN A 200 11.92 18.77 -0.28
CA ASN A 200 12.18 18.38 -1.67
C ASN A 200 11.02 18.69 -2.63
N TYR A 201 9.79 18.88 -2.12
CA TYR A 201 8.59 19.06 -2.94
C TYR A 201 7.77 20.31 -2.53
N PRO A 202 8.38 21.50 -2.37
CA PRO A 202 7.72 22.65 -1.77
C PRO A 202 6.48 23.12 -2.55
N ARG A 203 6.46 23.01 -3.88
CA ARG A 203 5.26 23.32 -4.69
C ARG A 203 4.11 22.36 -4.41
N ARG A 204 4.40 21.09 -4.12
CA ARG A 204 3.38 20.11 -3.75
C ARG A 204 2.82 20.38 -2.35
N VAL A 205 3.69 20.72 -1.42
CA VAL A 205 3.27 21.13 -0.07
C VAL A 205 2.35 22.36 -0.14
N LEU A 206 2.69 23.38 -0.94
CA LEU A 206 1.82 24.53 -1.16
C LEU A 206 0.44 24.14 -1.69
N ALA A 207 0.37 23.23 -2.64
CA ALA A 207 -0.90 22.74 -3.18
C ALA A 207 -1.71 21.95 -2.14
N LEU A 208 -1.04 21.21 -1.26
CA LEU A 208 -1.64 20.37 -0.21
C LEU A 208 -1.81 21.13 1.13
N TRP A 209 -1.38 22.40 1.20
CA TRP A 209 -1.34 23.16 2.46
C TRP A 209 -2.68 23.20 3.23
N PRO A 210 -3.86 23.36 2.57
CA PRO A 210 -5.14 23.31 3.26
C PRO A 210 -5.41 21.98 4.00
N ILE A 211 -4.80 20.88 3.55
CA ILE A 211 -4.90 19.58 4.21
C ILE A 211 -3.96 19.55 5.42
N PHE A 212 -2.71 19.98 5.24
CA PHE A 212 -1.73 20.05 6.33
C PHE A 212 -2.22 20.92 7.49
N GLN A 213 -2.90 22.03 7.20
CA GLN A 213 -3.45 22.93 8.24
C GLN A 213 -4.45 22.23 9.18
N LYS A 214 -5.20 21.24 8.70
CA LYS A 214 -6.13 20.45 9.53
C LYS A 214 -5.39 19.60 10.57
N HIS A 215 -4.13 19.25 10.31
CA HIS A 215 -3.26 18.41 11.14
C HIS A 215 -2.12 19.21 11.79
N ARG A 216 -2.41 20.46 12.19
CA ARG A 216 -1.41 21.42 12.68
C ARG A 216 -0.55 20.88 13.82
N LYS A 217 -1.14 20.14 14.76
CA LYS A 217 -0.40 19.56 15.88
C LYS A 217 0.74 18.66 15.44
N ARG A 218 0.52 17.84 14.38
CA ARG A 218 1.56 16.98 13.83
C ARG A 218 2.63 17.78 13.10
N LEU A 219 2.27 18.88 12.45
CA LEU A 219 3.26 19.77 11.84
C LEU A 219 4.16 20.43 12.89
N GLU A 220 3.64 20.74 14.08
CA GLU A 220 4.44 21.26 15.19
C GLU A 220 5.45 20.23 15.69
N VAL A 221 5.05 18.95 15.75
CA VAL A 221 5.95 17.82 16.06
C VAL A 221 7.01 17.66 14.97
N LEU A 222 6.62 17.78 13.70
CA LEU A 222 7.54 17.69 12.56
C LEU A 222 8.76 18.61 12.69
N GLN A 223 8.58 19.82 13.22
CA GLN A 223 9.69 20.75 13.41
C GLN A 223 10.78 20.21 14.34
N SER A 224 10.42 19.39 15.32
CA SER A 224 11.39 18.80 16.25
C SER A 224 12.28 17.73 15.60
N PHE A 225 11.79 17.09 14.54
CA PHE A 225 12.54 16.09 13.79
C PHE A 225 13.41 16.68 12.67
N MET A 226 13.19 17.95 12.30
CA MET A 226 14.02 18.60 11.29
C MET A 226 15.28 19.19 11.90
N THR A 227 16.40 18.94 11.26
CA THR A 227 17.68 19.61 11.57
C THR A 227 17.60 21.10 11.22
N ASP A 228 18.40 21.95 11.87
CA ASP A 228 18.46 23.37 11.56
C ASP A 228 18.83 23.63 10.09
N ARG A 229 19.68 22.78 9.51
CA ARG A 229 20.02 22.83 8.09
C ARG A 229 18.81 22.57 7.19
N GLU A 230 17.94 21.63 7.55
CA GLU A 230 16.73 21.32 6.81
C GLU A 230 15.70 22.43 6.94
N LYS A 231 15.52 22.98 8.16
CA LYS A 231 14.65 24.13 8.41
C LYS A 231 15.07 25.33 7.57
N LYS A 232 16.37 25.67 7.59
CA LYS A 232 16.93 26.77 6.80
C LYS A 232 16.72 26.54 5.30
N ARG A 233 17.07 25.36 4.78
CA ARG A 233 16.89 24.99 3.37
C ARG A 233 15.41 25.03 2.96
N THR A 234 14.52 24.63 3.86
CA THR A 234 13.07 24.69 3.62
C THR A 234 12.62 26.14 3.53
N ALA A 235 12.97 26.97 4.52
CA ALA A 235 12.63 28.38 4.52
C ALA A 235 13.10 29.13 3.25
N GLU A 236 14.36 28.91 2.83
CA GLU A 236 14.93 29.50 1.61
C GLU A 236 14.13 29.11 0.36
N LYS A 237 13.74 27.83 0.23
CA LYS A 237 12.94 27.36 -0.91
C LYS A 237 11.55 27.99 -0.95
N TYR A 238 10.90 28.10 0.22
CA TYR A 238 9.58 28.73 0.29
C TYR A 238 9.66 30.25 0.08
N GLU A 239 10.71 30.91 0.52
CA GLU A 239 10.93 32.33 0.26
C GLU A 239 10.93 32.64 -1.24
N GLY A 240 11.67 31.87 -2.02
CA GLY A 240 11.68 32.00 -3.48
C GLY A 240 10.31 31.75 -4.15
N LEU A 241 9.48 30.90 -3.57
CA LEU A 241 8.13 30.62 -4.07
C LEU A 241 7.10 31.66 -3.61
N CYS A 242 7.33 32.33 -2.47
CA CYS A 242 6.40 33.29 -1.87
C CYS A 242 6.44 34.68 -2.46
N GLN A 243 7.36 34.98 -3.36
CA GLN A 243 7.47 36.31 -4.02
C GLN A 243 6.20 36.72 -4.79
N SER A 244 5.29 35.78 -5.04
CA SER A 244 4.00 36.02 -5.71
C SER A 244 2.87 36.52 -4.79
N GLY A 245 3.11 36.73 -3.49
CA GLY A 245 2.06 37.14 -2.53
C GLY A 245 1.09 36.04 -2.07
N ASP A 246 1.45 34.78 -2.23
CA ASP A 246 0.63 33.65 -1.78
C ASP A 246 0.64 33.53 -0.24
N ASN A 247 -0.51 33.78 0.39
CA ASN A 247 -0.68 33.71 1.85
C ASN A 247 -0.28 32.37 2.45
N ARG A 248 -0.42 31.25 1.70
CA ARG A 248 0.00 29.92 2.15
C ARG A 248 1.50 29.86 2.42
N CYS A 249 2.27 30.54 1.59
CA CYS A 249 3.71 30.68 1.81
C CYS A 249 4.04 31.37 3.14
N VAL A 250 3.34 32.47 3.45
CA VAL A 250 3.54 33.20 4.71
C VAL A 250 3.28 32.31 5.91
N GLU A 251 2.25 31.49 5.84
CA GLU A 251 1.92 30.55 6.90
C GLU A 251 2.96 29.45 7.05
N ILE A 252 3.39 28.83 5.94
CA ILE A 252 4.43 27.79 5.96
C ILE A 252 5.75 28.37 6.52
N ARG A 253 6.13 29.59 6.17
CA ARG A 253 7.33 30.25 6.72
C ARG A 253 7.26 30.43 8.23
N LYS A 254 6.08 30.65 8.82
CA LYS A 254 5.91 30.70 10.27
C LYS A 254 6.19 29.34 10.95
N PHE A 255 6.02 28.26 10.22
CA PHE A 255 6.37 26.92 10.72
C PHE A 255 7.87 26.62 10.66
N PHE A 256 8.63 27.31 9.83
CA PHE A 256 10.08 27.13 9.70
C PHE A 256 10.82 28.45 9.95
N PRO A 257 10.78 28.95 11.20
CA PRO A 257 11.50 30.18 11.54
C PRO A 257 13.00 29.95 11.34
N VAL A 258 13.64 30.81 10.57
CA VAL A 258 15.09 30.89 10.48
C VAL A 258 15.55 31.74 11.65
N HIS A 259 16.22 31.13 12.61
CA HIS A 259 16.90 31.83 13.72
C HIS A 259 18.30 32.24 13.31
#